data_671537cd20a3b406ea639eed6273cb82
#
_entry.id   671537cd20a3b406ea639eed6273cb82
#
_cell.length_a   1.000
_cell.length_b   1.000
_cell.length_c   1.000
_cell.angle_alpha   90.00
_cell.angle_beta   90.00
_cell.angle_gamma   90.00
#
_symmetry.space_group_name_H-M   'P 1'
#
loop_
_entity.id
_entity.type
_entity.pdbx_description
1 polymer ?
#
loop_
_entity_poly.entity_id
_entity_poly.type
_entity_poly.pdbx_seq_one_letter_code
_entity_poly.pdbx_strand_id
1 'polypeptide(L)'
;MKTIALVLFILVFGMSAALAFDVNPYHKMVKKLVRNNFKSIEEHRPEEIMDGVSDKTLEHSFAGDNSLSGTRHDKESLLRWFKRVNKVLPELKFEITDIQVKGGPSNTLVIARWTATCHLLNGEPYENKGVHFITLKWGKAIKFDVYENTKVVSHGLEVQYQAGILEAKAPKIES
;
A
#
# COMPACT_ATOMS: atom_id res chain seq x y z
N MET A 1 -28.14 64.43 -24.46
CA MET A 1 -27.00 63.72 -23.91
C MET A 1 -27.55 62.50 -23.12
N LYS A 2 -27.43 61.30 -23.64
CA LYS A 2 -27.91 60.05 -22.97
C LYS A 2 -26.69 59.34 -22.42
N THR A 3 -26.62 59.26 -21.10
CA THR A 3 -25.55 58.54 -20.37
C THR A 3 -25.83 57.07 -20.41
N ILE A 4 -24.97 56.31 -21.07
CA ILE A 4 -25.04 54.84 -21.10
C ILE A 4 -24.31 54.34 -19.85
N ALA A 5 -25.06 53.74 -18.91
CA ALA A 5 -24.47 53.01 -17.76
C ALA A 5 -24.01 51.65 -18.19
N LEU A 6 -22.70 51.45 -18.19
CA LEU A 6 -22.04 50.16 -18.42
C LEU A 6 -22.16 49.29 -17.15
N VAL A 7 -23.08 48.33 -17.14
CA VAL A 7 -23.17 47.35 -16.07
C VAL A 7 -22.10 46.27 -16.28
N LEU A 8 -21.05 46.36 -15.48
CA LEU A 8 -19.99 45.34 -15.46
C LEU A 8 -20.49 44.12 -14.72
N PHE A 9 -20.82 43.03 -15.45
CA PHE A 9 -21.21 41.75 -14.87
C PHE A 9 -19.92 41.03 -14.47
N ILE A 10 -19.51 41.14 -13.20
CA ILE A 10 -18.42 40.37 -12.64
C ILE A 10 -18.95 38.95 -12.40
N LEU A 11 -18.67 38.04 -13.34
CA LEU A 11 -18.81 36.60 -13.11
C LEU A 11 -17.76 36.16 -12.10
N VAL A 12 -18.12 36.16 -10.83
CA VAL A 12 -17.35 35.48 -9.79
C VAL A 12 -17.51 33.95 -10.03
N PHE A 13 -16.57 33.38 -10.75
CA PHE A 13 -16.36 31.96 -10.75
C PHE A 13 -15.89 31.56 -9.33
N GLY A 14 -16.85 31.32 -8.46
CA GLY A 14 -16.58 30.62 -7.19
C GLY A 14 -16.02 29.26 -7.53
N MET A 15 -14.69 29.11 -7.50
CA MET A 15 -14.05 27.81 -7.34
C MET A 15 -14.40 27.32 -5.93
N SER A 16 -15.60 26.74 -5.80
CA SER A 16 -15.87 25.82 -4.73
C SER A 16 -14.84 24.70 -4.89
N ALA A 17 -13.81 24.69 -4.04
CA ALA A 17 -13.08 23.48 -3.74
C ALA A 17 -14.10 22.53 -3.08
N ALA A 18 -14.93 21.92 -3.93
CA ALA A 18 -15.75 20.80 -3.52
C ALA A 18 -14.76 19.80 -2.96
N LEU A 19 -14.84 19.54 -1.65
CA LEU A 19 -14.35 18.31 -1.06
C LEU A 19 -14.97 17.21 -1.93
N ALA A 20 -14.21 16.72 -2.91
CA ALA A 20 -14.66 15.69 -3.82
C ALA A 20 -14.83 14.41 -3.01
N PHE A 21 -16.00 14.25 -2.42
CA PHE A 21 -16.42 12.94 -1.97
C PHE A 21 -16.33 12.04 -3.19
N ASP A 22 -15.45 11.05 -3.11
CA ASP A 22 -15.30 10.07 -4.17
C ASP A 22 -16.61 9.29 -4.30
N VAL A 23 -17.49 9.82 -5.14
CA VAL A 23 -18.82 9.24 -5.40
C VAL A 23 -18.77 8.08 -6.40
N ASN A 24 -17.60 7.80 -6.99
CA ASN A 24 -17.44 6.72 -7.96
C ASN A 24 -17.57 5.36 -7.25
N PRO A 25 -18.62 4.55 -7.57
CA PRO A 25 -18.83 3.25 -6.92
C PRO A 25 -17.66 2.29 -7.12
N TYR A 26 -17.00 2.35 -8.28
CA TYR A 26 -15.82 1.55 -8.57
C TYR A 26 -14.64 1.93 -7.63
N HIS A 27 -14.39 3.23 -7.43
CA HIS A 27 -13.34 3.67 -6.50
C HIS A 27 -13.64 3.25 -5.06
N LYS A 28 -14.90 3.32 -4.62
CA LYS A 28 -15.31 2.83 -3.29
C LYS A 28 -15.04 1.33 -3.13
N MET A 29 -15.36 0.55 -4.16
CA MET A 29 -15.08 -0.89 -4.19
C MET A 29 -13.56 -1.16 -4.09
N VAL A 30 -12.75 -0.46 -4.88
CA VAL A 30 -11.28 -0.59 -4.86
C VAL A 30 -10.71 -0.21 -3.49
N LYS A 31 -11.16 0.89 -2.89
CA LYS A 31 -10.73 1.29 -1.53
C LYS A 31 -11.07 0.23 -0.49
N LYS A 32 -12.24 -0.40 -0.58
CA LYS A 32 -12.64 -1.49 0.31
C LYS A 32 -11.74 -2.71 0.13
N LEU A 33 -11.45 -3.09 -1.13
CA LEU A 33 -10.55 -4.21 -1.45
C LEU A 33 -9.16 -3.99 -0.84
N VAL A 34 -8.59 -2.78 -1.00
CA VAL A 34 -7.27 -2.45 -0.45
C VAL A 34 -7.28 -2.58 1.08
N ARG A 35 -8.29 -2.04 1.77
CA ARG A 35 -8.39 -2.18 3.24
C ARG A 35 -8.49 -3.65 3.68
N ASN A 36 -9.25 -4.45 2.96
CA ASN A 36 -9.38 -5.89 3.24
C ASN A 36 -8.02 -6.60 3.08
N ASN A 37 -7.24 -6.25 2.05
CA ASN A 37 -5.92 -6.85 1.83
C ASN A 37 -4.95 -6.52 2.99
N PHE A 38 -4.91 -5.28 3.48
CA PHE A 38 -4.13 -4.94 4.68
C PHE A 38 -4.58 -5.74 5.90
N LYS A 39 -5.90 -5.89 6.08
CA LYS A 39 -6.46 -6.72 7.16
C LYS A 39 -6.07 -8.19 7.02
N SER A 40 -6.06 -8.74 5.80
CA SER A 40 -5.62 -10.13 5.56
C SER A 40 -4.14 -10.34 5.94
N ILE A 41 -3.28 -9.32 5.76
CA ILE A 41 -1.88 -9.39 6.25
C ILE A 41 -1.87 -9.45 7.78
N GLU A 42 -2.60 -8.55 8.46
CA GLU A 42 -2.68 -8.49 9.93
C GLU A 42 -3.23 -9.78 10.55
N GLU A 43 -4.14 -10.45 9.85
CA GLU A 43 -4.80 -11.68 10.30
C GLU A 43 -4.08 -12.95 9.81
N HIS A 44 -2.88 -12.82 9.25
CA HIS A 44 -2.05 -13.93 8.76
C HIS A 44 -2.73 -14.79 7.68
N ARG A 45 -3.52 -14.15 6.81
CA ARG A 45 -4.25 -14.79 5.71
C ARG A 45 -3.82 -14.25 4.33
N PRO A 46 -2.50 -14.26 4.01
CA PRO A 46 -2.00 -13.66 2.77
C PRO A 46 -2.50 -14.39 1.51
N GLU A 47 -2.97 -15.63 1.62
CA GLU A 47 -3.58 -16.38 0.52
C GLU A 47 -4.76 -15.64 -0.10
N GLU A 48 -5.55 -14.93 0.71
CA GLU A 48 -6.72 -14.17 0.25
C GLU A 48 -6.35 -13.01 -0.69
N ILE A 49 -5.13 -12.48 -0.57
CA ILE A 49 -4.62 -11.41 -1.42
C ILE A 49 -4.33 -11.95 -2.83
N MET A 50 -3.89 -13.21 -2.93
CA MET A 50 -3.45 -13.80 -4.20
C MET A 50 -4.58 -13.91 -5.24
N ASP A 51 -5.84 -13.98 -4.81
CA ASP A 51 -6.98 -13.95 -5.73
C ASP A 51 -7.09 -12.62 -6.48
N GLY A 52 -6.66 -11.53 -5.87
CA GLY A 52 -6.62 -10.19 -6.47
C GLY A 52 -5.37 -9.90 -7.31
N VAL A 53 -4.40 -10.79 -7.36
CA VAL A 53 -3.14 -10.62 -8.10
C VAL A 53 -3.23 -11.25 -9.50
N SER A 54 -2.53 -10.68 -10.48
CA SER A 54 -2.46 -11.21 -11.85
C SER A 54 -1.60 -12.46 -11.93
N ASP A 55 -2.05 -13.45 -12.70
CA ASP A 55 -1.25 -14.66 -12.99
C ASP A 55 -0.27 -14.47 -14.16
N LYS A 56 -0.47 -13.44 -14.98
CA LYS A 56 0.28 -13.24 -16.22
C LYS A 56 1.34 -12.16 -16.13
N THR A 57 1.08 -11.15 -15.32
CA THR A 57 1.95 -10.00 -15.17
C THR A 57 1.91 -9.57 -13.71
N LEU A 58 3.02 -9.66 -13.04
CA LEU A 58 3.18 -9.19 -11.67
C LEU A 58 4.56 -8.56 -11.54
N GLU A 59 4.60 -7.41 -10.89
CA GLU A 59 5.84 -6.84 -10.37
C GLU A 59 5.55 -6.35 -8.95
N HIS A 60 6.19 -6.93 -7.95
CA HIS A 60 6.16 -6.44 -6.58
C HIS A 60 7.56 -6.02 -6.18
N SER A 61 7.74 -4.75 -5.88
CA SER A 61 9.03 -4.18 -5.48
C SER A 61 8.96 -3.64 -4.06
N PHE A 62 9.93 -4.04 -3.24
CA PHE A 62 10.13 -3.55 -1.88
C PHE A 62 11.57 -3.05 -1.75
N ALA A 63 11.69 -1.76 -1.42
CA ALA A 63 12.99 -1.07 -1.38
C ALA A 63 13.87 -1.53 -0.20
N GLY A 64 15.17 -1.22 -0.29
CA GLY A 64 16.14 -1.44 0.78
C GLY A 64 17.12 -2.57 0.52
N ASP A 65 17.88 -2.93 1.55
CA ASP A 65 18.86 -4.02 1.53
C ASP A 65 18.72 -4.89 2.79
N ASN A 66 17.66 -5.68 2.83
CA ASN A 66 17.35 -6.59 3.93
C ASN A 66 16.55 -7.80 3.41
N SER A 67 16.19 -8.74 4.28
CA SER A 67 15.51 -9.99 3.90
C SER A 67 14.12 -9.80 3.26
N LEU A 68 13.49 -8.62 3.43
CA LEU A 68 12.21 -8.28 2.80
C LEU A 68 12.37 -7.54 1.47
N SER A 69 13.57 -7.00 1.19
CA SER A 69 13.84 -6.24 -0.04
C SER A 69 13.82 -7.12 -1.30
N GLY A 70 13.82 -6.46 -2.49
CA GLY A 70 13.89 -7.13 -3.78
C GLY A 70 12.59 -7.09 -4.57
N THR A 71 12.59 -7.78 -5.73
CA THR A 71 11.46 -7.77 -6.68
C THR A 71 10.95 -9.19 -6.92
N ARG A 72 9.64 -9.34 -7.09
CA ARG A 72 8.95 -10.62 -7.33
C ARG A 72 8.01 -10.46 -8.52
N HIS A 73 8.04 -11.45 -9.42
CA HIS A 73 7.27 -11.43 -10.65
C HIS A 73 6.22 -12.55 -10.73
N ASP A 74 6.08 -13.35 -9.70
CA ASP A 74 5.09 -14.42 -9.61
C ASP A 74 4.38 -14.48 -8.25
N LYS A 75 3.19 -15.08 -8.25
CA LYS A 75 2.35 -15.21 -7.05
C LYS A 75 2.97 -16.06 -5.95
N GLU A 76 3.72 -17.09 -6.31
CA GLU A 76 4.32 -17.99 -5.32
C GLU A 76 5.38 -17.26 -4.51
N SER A 77 6.29 -16.53 -5.17
CA SER A 77 7.31 -15.71 -4.52
C SER A 77 6.67 -14.59 -3.70
N LEU A 78 5.61 -13.95 -4.20
CA LEU A 78 4.87 -12.93 -3.46
C LEU A 78 4.19 -13.51 -2.22
N LEU A 79 3.55 -14.67 -2.32
CA LEU A 79 2.93 -15.34 -1.17
C LEU A 79 3.97 -15.73 -0.12
N ARG A 80 5.12 -16.28 -0.53
CA ARG A 80 6.25 -16.58 0.37
C ARG A 80 6.74 -15.33 1.07
N TRP A 81 6.78 -14.20 0.36
CA TRP A 81 7.17 -12.91 0.93
C TRP A 81 6.19 -12.44 2.01
N PHE A 82 4.88 -12.48 1.77
CA PHE A 82 3.88 -12.13 2.79
C PHE A 82 3.95 -13.06 4.02
N LYS A 83 4.15 -14.36 3.80
CA LYS A 83 4.36 -15.32 4.90
C LYS A 83 5.60 -14.97 5.73
N ARG A 84 6.68 -14.51 5.08
CA ARG A 84 7.86 -14.01 5.79
C ARG A 84 7.55 -12.76 6.59
N VAL A 85 6.84 -11.76 6.02
CA VAL A 85 6.41 -10.57 6.77
C VAL A 85 5.68 -10.96 8.04
N ASN A 86 4.69 -11.86 7.94
CA ASN A 86 3.93 -12.34 9.10
C ASN A 86 4.79 -13.10 10.12
N LYS A 87 5.87 -13.72 9.68
CA LYS A 87 6.78 -14.44 10.57
C LYS A 87 7.76 -13.51 11.28
N VAL A 88 8.28 -12.51 10.58
CA VAL A 88 9.26 -11.57 11.16
C VAL A 88 8.60 -10.43 11.94
N LEU A 89 7.35 -10.09 11.66
CA LEU A 89 6.56 -9.06 12.35
C LEU A 89 5.15 -9.60 12.66
N PRO A 90 5.01 -10.57 13.59
CA PRO A 90 3.77 -11.33 13.76
C PRO A 90 2.60 -10.51 14.31
N GLU A 91 2.86 -9.41 14.99
CA GLU A 91 1.82 -8.53 15.58
C GLU A 91 1.59 -7.25 14.76
N LEU A 92 2.05 -7.24 13.50
CA LEU A 92 1.97 -6.04 12.65
C LEU A 92 0.52 -5.58 12.46
N LYS A 93 0.26 -4.31 12.76
CA LYS A 93 -1.02 -3.61 12.57
C LYS A 93 -0.84 -2.43 11.65
N PHE A 94 -1.84 -2.19 10.81
CA PHE A 94 -1.83 -1.06 9.88
C PHE A 94 -2.95 -0.07 10.18
N GLU A 95 -2.60 1.20 10.31
CA GLU A 95 -3.53 2.31 10.22
C GLU A 95 -3.45 2.91 8.81
N ILE A 96 -4.50 2.74 8.02
CA ILE A 96 -4.59 3.34 6.69
C ILE A 96 -4.99 4.80 6.81
N THR A 97 -4.05 5.69 6.58
CA THR A 97 -4.24 7.14 6.75
C THR A 97 -4.89 7.80 5.53
N ASP A 98 -4.66 7.26 4.33
CA ASP A 98 -5.28 7.76 3.09
C ASP A 98 -5.30 6.67 2.00
N ILE A 99 -6.34 6.65 1.16
CA ILE A 99 -6.39 5.87 -0.08
C ILE A 99 -6.93 6.75 -1.19
N GLN A 100 -6.10 6.98 -2.19
CA GLN A 100 -6.48 7.62 -3.43
C GLN A 100 -6.61 6.60 -4.55
N VAL A 101 -7.63 6.73 -5.38
CA VAL A 101 -7.88 5.87 -6.54
C VAL A 101 -8.04 6.75 -7.77
N LYS A 102 -7.32 6.46 -8.83
CA LYS A 102 -7.39 7.14 -10.12
C LYS A 102 -7.62 6.14 -11.25
N GLY A 103 -8.35 6.56 -12.28
CA GLY A 103 -8.63 5.75 -13.46
C GLY A 103 -9.86 4.87 -13.33
N GLY A 104 -9.96 3.87 -14.17
CA GLY A 104 -11.09 2.94 -14.28
C GLY A 104 -10.64 1.49 -14.40
N PRO A 105 -11.57 0.53 -14.62
CA PRO A 105 -11.25 -0.91 -14.56
C PRO A 105 -10.09 -1.37 -15.46
N SER A 106 -9.92 -0.76 -16.62
CA SER A 106 -8.84 -1.13 -17.57
C SER A 106 -7.46 -0.68 -17.12
N ASN A 107 -7.38 0.38 -16.31
CA ASN A 107 -6.13 0.89 -15.74
C ASN A 107 -6.43 1.74 -14.52
N THR A 108 -6.12 1.24 -13.33
CA THR A 108 -6.36 1.91 -12.05
C THR A 108 -5.06 2.07 -11.32
N LEU A 109 -4.77 3.29 -10.88
CA LEU A 109 -3.71 3.58 -9.92
C LEU A 109 -4.33 3.75 -8.54
N VAL A 110 -3.83 3.02 -7.56
CA VAL A 110 -4.12 3.19 -6.14
C VAL A 110 -2.88 3.70 -5.44
N ILE A 111 -3.06 4.71 -4.59
CA ILE A 111 -2.03 5.20 -3.67
C ILE A 111 -2.58 5.00 -2.26
N ALA A 112 -1.98 4.10 -1.50
CA ALA A 112 -2.39 3.80 -0.12
C ALA A 112 -1.28 4.21 0.86
N ARG A 113 -1.56 5.18 1.72
CA ARG A 113 -0.65 5.63 2.79
C ARG A 113 -1.06 4.99 4.10
N TRP A 114 -0.05 4.59 4.88
CA TRP A 114 -0.29 3.87 6.12
C TRP A 114 0.80 4.13 7.16
N THR A 115 0.45 3.86 8.41
CA THR A 115 1.37 3.66 9.52
C THR A 115 1.27 2.19 9.94
N ALA A 116 2.41 1.56 10.17
CA ALA A 116 2.49 0.19 10.66
C ALA A 116 3.13 0.17 12.05
N THR A 117 2.54 -0.59 12.97
CA THR A 117 3.01 -0.70 14.36
C THR A 117 2.98 -2.15 14.84
N CYS A 118 3.93 -2.52 15.68
CA CYS A 118 3.91 -3.73 16.49
C CYS A 118 4.87 -3.60 17.68
N HIS A 119 5.00 -4.65 18.50
CA HIS A 119 6.12 -4.80 19.42
C HIS A 119 7.08 -5.87 18.87
N LEU A 120 8.37 -5.57 18.93
CA LEU A 120 9.40 -6.54 18.63
C LEU A 120 9.54 -7.54 19.78
N LEU A 121 10.16 -8.70 19.56
CA LEU A 121 10.25 -9.74 20.57
C LEU A 121 11.03 -9.34 21.83
N ASN A 122 11.88 -8.33 21.74
CA ASN A 122 12.55 -7.73 22.89
C ASN A 122 11.70 -6.71 23.66
N GLY A 123 10.43 -6.47 23.23
CA GLY A 123 9.51 -5.48 23.80
C GLY A 123 9.67 -4.06 23.23
N GLU A 124 10.61 -3.82 22.33
CA GLU A 124 10.81 -2.52 21.69
C GLU A 124 9.62 -2.19 20.75
N PRO A 125 9.07 -0.95 20.79
CA PRO A 125 8.03 -0.56 19.86
C PRO A 125 8.60 -0.40 18.45
N TYR A 126 7.90 -0.97 17.47
CA TYR A 126 8.14 -0.76 16.05
C TYR A 126 7.07 0.16 15.48
N GLU A 127 7.47 1.26 14.87
CA GLU A 127 6.60 2.14 14.10
C GLU A 127 7.25 2.50 12.78
N ASN A 128 6.53 2.27 11.68
CA ASN A 128 6.97 2.66 10.35
C ASN A 128 5.83 3.33 9.58
N LYS A 129 6.19 4.12 8.57
CA LYS A 129 5.25 4.81 7.68
C LYS A 129 5.63 4.52 6.25
N GLY A 130 4.61 4.27 5.44
CA GLY A 130 4.87 3.95 4.05
C GLY A 130 3.73 4.30 3.12
N VAL A 131 3.99 4.03 1.85
CA VAL A 131 3.04 4.18 0.76
C VAL A 131 3.18 3.01 -0.20
N HIS A 132 2.02 2.46 -0.60
CA HIS A 132 1.92 1.53 -1.71
C HIS A 132 1.39 2.28 -2.93
N PHE A 133 2.09 2.13 -4.06
CA PHE A 133 1.55 2.42 -5.38
C PHE A 133 1.14 1.10 -6.01
N ILE A 134 -0.15 0.92 -6.28
CA ILE A 134 -0.69 -0.34 -6.81
C ILE A 134 -1.32 -0.04 -8.16
N THR A 135 -0.90 -0.76 -9.20
CA THR A 135 -1.55 -0.71 -10.50
C THR A 135 -2.46 -1.91 -10.68
N LEU A 136 -3.75 -1.65 -10.96
CA LEU A 136 -4.72 -2.69 -11.27
C LEU A 136 -5.10 -2.64 -12.75
N LYS A 137 -5.29 -3.81 -13.35
CA LYS A 137 -5.95 -3.99 -14.65
C LYS A 137 -7.05 -5.02 -14.51
N TRP A 138 -8.28 -4.63 -14.86
CA TRP A 138 -9.47 -5.49 -14.79
C TRP A 138 -9.65 -6.17 -13.43
N GLY A 139 -9.42 -5.39 -12.35
CA GLY A 139 -9.55 -5.85 -10.96
C GLY A 139 -8.39 -6.71 -10.45
N LYS A 140 -7.35 -6.97 -11.26
CA LYS A 140 -6.15 -7.70 -10.83
C LYS A 140 -4.98 -6.76 -10.66
N ALA A 141 -4.29 -6.89 -9.55
CA ALA A 141 -3.04 -6.17 -9.30
C ALA A 141 -1.93 -6.74 -10.20
N ILE A 142 -1.28 -5.85 -10.93
CA ILE A 142 -0.17 -6.17 -11.82
C ILE A 142 1.14 -5.56 -11.35
N LYS A 143 1.07 -4.54 -10.48
CA LYS A 143 2.25 -3.90 -9.92
C LYS A 143 1.99 -3.40 -8.51
N PHE A 144 3.01 -3.59 -7.64
CA PHE A 144 3.08 -3.03 -6.30
C PHE A 144 4.47 -2.40 -6.12
N ASP A 145 4.53 -1.10 -5.94
CA ASP A 145 5.74 -0.42 -5.49
C ASP A 145 5.53 0.01 -4.04
N VAL A 146 6.36 -0.51 -3.14
CA VAL A 146 6.27 -0.24 -1.70
C VAL A 146 7.44 0.61 -1.25
N TYR A 147 7.14 1.76 -0.69
CA TYR A 147 8.13 2.68 -0.14
C TYR A 147 7.84 2.93 1.33
N GLU A 148 8.84 2.74 2.16
CA GLU A 148 8.79 2.97 3.60
C GLU A 148 10.18 3.32 4.16
N ASN A 149 10.28 3.58 5.45
CA ASN A 149 11.58 3.82 6.07
C ASN A 149 12.35 2.50 6.23
N THR A 150 13.23 2.23 5.29
CA THR A 150 14.01 0.97 5.23
C THR A 150 14.99 0.82 6.39
N LYS A 151 15.41 1.91 7.05
CA LYS A 151 16.24 1.84 8.27
C LYS A 151 15.47 1.27 9.45
N VAL A 152 14.20 1.66 9.60
CA VAL A 152 13.30 1.11 10.62
C VAL A 152 13.08 -0.39 10.38
N VAL A 153 12.83 -0.77 9.12
CA VAL A 153 12.70 -2.19 8.75
C VAL A 153 13.95 -2.98 9.12
N SER A 154 15.12 -2.50 8.68
CA SER A 154 16.39 -3.20 8.93
C SER A 154 16.71 -3.31 10.42
N HIS A 155 16.42 -2.28 11.21
CA HIS A 155 16.56 -2.34 12.67
C HIS A 155 15.62 -3.38 13.28
N GLY A 156 14.32 -3.34 12.92
CA GLY A 156 13.35 -4.32 13.42
C GLY A 156 13.74 -5.76 13.09
N LEU A 157 14.19 -6.01 11.85
CA LEU A 157 14.67 -7.33 11.44
C LEU A 157 15.92 -7.77 12.23
N GLU A 158 16.85 -6.84 12.53
CA GLU A 158 18.00 -7.15 13.36
C GLU A 158 17.59 -7.59 14.77
N VAL A 159 16.68 -6.85 15.42
CA VAL A 159 16.14 -7.19 16.74
C VAL A 159 15.47 -8.57 16.71
N GLN A 160 14.63 -8.83 15.71
CA GLN A 160 13.94 -10.11 15.56
C GLN A 160 14.92 -11.28 15.33
N TYR A 161 15.98 -11.05 14.57
CA TYR A 161 17.02 -12.06 14.36
C TYR A 161 17.75 -12.39 15.69
N GLN A 162 18.14 -11.37 16.46
CA GLN A 162 18.77 -11.56 17.78
C GLN A 162 17.84 -12.29 18.75
N ALA A 163 16.53 -12.15 18.58
CA ALA A 163 15.52 -12.87 19.35
C ALA A 163 15.24 -14.30 18.82
N GLY A 164 15.95 -14.77 17.78
CA GLY A 164 15.89 -16.13 17.26
C GLY A 164 15.03 -16.34 16.02
N ILE A 165 14.47 -15.27 15.41
CA ILE A 165 13.74 -15.38 14.13
C ILE A 165 14.75 -15.39 12.98
N LEU A 166 15.18 -16.56 12.54
CA LEU A 166 16.21 -16.73 11.51
C LEU A 166 15.79 -16.11 10.16
N GLU A 167 14.51 -16.12 9.82
CA GLU A 167 13.97 -15.52 8.60
C GLU A 167 14.24 -14.01 8.48
N ALA A 168 14.47 -13.32 9.59
CA ALA A 168 14.80 -11.90 9.58
C ALA A 168 16.15 -11.60 8.86
N LYS A 169 17.04 -12.59 8.74
CA LYS A 169 18.30 -12.51 7.96
C LYS A 169 18.38 -13.54 6.81
N ALA A 170 17.27 -14.16 6.46
CA ALA A 170 17.26 -15.09 5.33
C ALA A 170 17.55 -14.37 4.00
N PRO A 171 18.05 -15.07 2.97
CA PRO A 171 18.20 -14.50 1.63
C PRO A 171 16.92 -13.87 1.11
N LYS A 172 17.04 -12.83 0.28
CA LYS A 172 15.89 -12.18 -0.36
C LYS A 172 15.04 -13.20 -1.12
N ILE A 173 13.72 -12.98 -1.14
CA ILE A 173 12.82 -13.72 -2.01
C ILE A 173 12.63 -12.90 -3.27
N GLU A 174 13.22 -13.37 -4.34
CA GLU A 174 13.15 -12.75 -5.68
C GLU A 174 12.74 -13.79 -6.72
N SER A 175 12.21 -13.33 -7.85
CA SER A 175 11.89 -14.18 -9.01
C SER A 175 11.97 -13.38 -10.30
#